data_632eb254617b7df0dc85a6e16b157bdf
#
_entry.id   632eb254617b7df0dc85a6e16b157bdf
#
_cell.length_a   1.000
_cell.length_b   1.000
_cell.length_c   1.000
_cell.angle_alpha   90.00
_cell.angle_beta   90.00
_cell.angle_gamma   90.00
#
_symmetry.space_group_name_H-M   'P 1'
#
loop_
_entity.id
_entity.type
_entity.pdbx_description
1 polymer ?
#
loop_
_entity_poly.entity_id
_entity_poly.type
_entity_poly.pdbx_seq_one_letter_code
_entity_poly.pdbx_strand_id
1 'polypeptide(L)'
;PQMGKTENLVAATVNPSAGNETIPENAYLLAADNNSYGYILMSFVPGQTFSLSISGNQAFYDVKNAVGTGTVIVRDSEPVDDRTFSHYLSAQPRSAVGIRADGSLVLYAVDGRQASYSVGLKLYDLAKRMASLGCVYAANLDGGGSTAVNASLRGSDMAATVNSPSGKVERRVSNAIIFT
;
A
#
# COMPACT_ATOMS: atom_id res chain seq x y z
N PRO A 1 12.08 0.17 11.59
CA PRO A 1 12.21 -1.00 12.47
C PRO A 1 12.09 -2.30 11.67
N GLN A 2 12.83 -3.31 12.06
CA GLN A 2 12.84 -4.63 11.41
C GLN A 2 12.06 -5.62 12.27
N MET A 3 11.28 -6.50 11.62
CA MET A 3 10.55 -7.59 12.29
C MET A 3 11.52 -8.47 13.10
N GLY A 4 11.13 -8.81 14.33
CA GLY A 4 11.94 -9.63 15.24
C GLY A 4 13.09 -8.90 15.92
N LYS A 5 13.32 -7.62 15.66
CA LYS A 5 14.34 -6.81 16.35
C LYS A 5 13.72 -5.83 17.33
N THR A 6 14.50 -5.50 18.35
CA THR A 6 14.20 -4.43 19.30
C THR A 6 15.17 -3.28 19.06
N GLU A 7 14.64 -2.08 18.92
CA GLU A 7 15.42 -0.85 18.76
C GLU A 7 15.18 0.04 19.98
N ASN A 8 16.25 0.65 20.51
CA ASN A 8 16.14 1.64 21.55
C ASN A 8 16.07 3.03 20.91
N LEU A 9 15.00 3.73 21.19
CA LEU A 9 14.65 5.00 20.57
C LEU A 9 14.50 6.09 21.62
N VAL A 10 14.53 7.34 21.18
CA VAL A 10 14.25 8.50 22.00
C VAL A 10 13.04 9.22 21.41
N ALA A 11 12.07 9.54 22.25
CA ALA A 11 10.93 10.37 21.88
C ALA A 11 11.42 11.80 21.58
N ALA A 12 11.42 12.20 20.32
CA ALA A 12 11.85 13.53 19.92
C ALA A 12 10.76 14.57 20.14
N THR A 13 9.54 14.25 19.70
CA THR A 13 8.37 15.13 19.76
C THR A 13 7.14 14.31 20.10
N VAL A 14 6.24 14.86 20.91
CA VAL A 14 4.90 14.31 21.15
C VAL A 14 3.90 15.39 20.75
N ASN A 15 3.03 15.08 19.78
CA ASN A 15 2.07 16.04 19.24
C ASN A 15 0.64 15.48 19.30
N PRO A 16 -0.22 16.01 20.17
CA PRO A 16 -1.59 15.52 20.31
C PRO A 16 -2.52 15.86 19.13
N SER A 17 -2.10 16.75 18.27
CA SER A 17 -2.91 17.26 17.15
C SER A 17 -2.25 17.04 15.78
N ALA A 18 -1.33 16.07 15.71
CA ALA A 18 -0.59 15.79 14.49
C ALA A 18 -1.52 15.37 13.36
N GLY A 19 -1.28 15.84 12.17
CA GLY A 19 -2.07 15.49 11.00
C GLY A 19 -1.34 15.60 9.68
N ASN A 20 -0.15 16.16 9.66
CA ASN A 20 0.62 16.39 8.45
C ASN A 20 2.11 16.58 8.79
N GLU A 21 2.66 15.64 9.53
CA GLU A 21 4.03 15.70 10.02
C GLU A 21 5.03 15.26 8.97
N THR A 22 6.11 16.01 8.84
CA THR A 22 7.28 15.57 8.09
C THR A 22 8.11 14.64 8.97
N ILE A 23 8.36 13.41 8.51
CA ILE A 23 9.21 12.47 9.21
C ILE A 23 10.67 12.81 8.88
N PRO A 24 11.50 13.22 9.87
CA PRO A 24 12.90 13.48 9.64
C PRO A 24 13.65 12.21 9.17
N GLU A 25 14.78 12.43 8.51
CA GLU A 25 15.68 11.33 8.18
C GLU A 25 16.12 10.60 9.46
N ASN A 26 16.17 9.28 9.43
CA ASN A 26 16.48 8.40 10.57
C ASN A 26 15.51 8.51 11.76
N ALA A 27 14.25 8.86 11.50
CA ALA A 27 13.19 8.88 12.50
C ALA A 27 12.00 7.99 12.13
N TYR A 28 11.22 7.62 13.12
CA TYR A 28 9.94 6.93 12.96
C TYR A 28 8.81 7.83 13.46
N LEU A 29 7.67 7.78 12.80
CA LEU A 29 6.43 8.35 13.29
C LEU A 29 5.56 7.24 13.85
N LEU A 30 5.27 7.30 15.15
CA LEU A 30 4.26 6.46 15.78
C LEU A 30 2.96 7.26 15.88
N ALA A 31 1.92 6.79 15.22
CA ALA A 31 0.63 7.45 15.20
C ALA A 31 -0.47 6.49 15.68
N ALA A 32 -1.43 7.01 16.40
CA ALA A 32 -2.62 6.26 16.82
C ALA A 32 -3.82 7.21 16.86
N ASP A 33 -5.00 6.65 16.64
CA ASP A 33 -6.25 7.36 16.87
C ASP A 33 -6.45 7.67 18.35
N ASN A 34 -7.44 8.51 18.65
CA ASN A 34 -7.82 8.88 20.01
C ASN A 34 -8.51 7.71 20.74
N ASN A 35 -7.77 6.64 20.97
CA ASN A 35 -8.13 5.41 21.64
C ASN A 35 -7.07 5.05 22.70
N SER A 36 -7.12 3.84 23.25
CA SER A 36 -6.17 3.37 24.25
C SER A 36 -4.71 3.49 23.85
N TYR A 37 -4.38 3.31 22.57
CA TYR A 37 -3.03 3.45 22.06
C TYR A 37 -2.60 4.92 21.94
N GLY A 38 -3.53 5.81 21.61
CA GLY A 38 -3.30 7.26 21.62
C GLY A 38 -2.89 7.74 23.02
N TYR A 39 -3.55 7.27 24.08
CA TYR A 39 -3.17 7.59 25.46
C TYR A 39 -1.75 7.12 25.81
N ILE A 40 -1.33 5.94 25.33
CA ILE A 40 0.04 5.45 25.53
C ILE A 40 1.03 6.39 24.84
N LEU A 41 0.81 6.75 23.59
CA LEU A 41 1.69 7.66 22.85
C LEU A 41 1.77 9.05 23.51
N MET A 42 0.65 9.54 24.03
CA MET A 42 0.57 10.82 24.74
C MET A 42 1.29 10.83 26.09
N SER A 43 1.56 9.66 26.68
CA SER A 43 2.29 9.55 27.95
C SER A 43 3.80 9.72 27.81
N PHE A 44 4.34 9.69 26.60
CA PHE A 44 5.76 9.94 26.36
C PHE A 44 6.12 11.41 26.59
N VAL A 45 7.34 11.63 27.02
CA VAL A 45 7.91 12.97 27.21
C VAL A 45 9.11 13.12 26.24
N PRO A 46 9.25 14.24 25.55
CA PRO A 46 10.45 14.51 24.73
C PRO A 46 11.74 14.26 25.51
N GLY A 47 12.67 13.52 24.91
CA GLY A 47 13.90 13.06 25.55
C GLY A 47 13.79 11.70 26.26
N GLN A 48 12.60 11.15 26.45
CA GLN A 48 12.39 9.84 27.06
C GLN A 48 12.90 8.74 26.14
N THR A 49 13.66 7.79 26.70
CA THR A 49 14.07 6.57 26.00
C THR A 49 12.99 5.48 26.13
N PHE A 50 12.80 4.72 25.06
CA PHE A 50 11.90 3.56 25.07
C PHE A 50 12.41 2.51 24.07
N SER A 51 11.93 1.28 24.22
CA SER A 51 12.24 0.19 23.29
C SER A 51 11.05 -0.06 22.38
N LEU A 52 11.29 -0.10 21.07
CA LEU A 52 10.33 -0.49 20.04
C LEU A 52 10.68 -1.88 19.55
N SER A 53 9.75 -2.82 19.70
CA SER A 53 9.85 -4.17 19.15
C SER A 53 8.69 -4.42 18.19
N ILE A 54 8.99 -4.96 17.01
CA ILE A 54 7.98 -5.45 16.09
C ILE A 54 8.07 -6.97 16.08
N SER A 55 7.01 -7.63 16.52
CA SER A 55 6.93 -9.09 16.54
C SER A 55 5.72 -9.57 15.74
N GLY A 56 5.79 -10.81 15.28
CA GLY A 56 4.73 -11.43 14.49
C GLY A 56 5.02 -12.90 14.23
N ASN A 57 4.38 -13.47 13.24
CA ASN A 57 4.69 -14.82 12.80
C ASN A 57 6.15 -14.89 12.32
N GLN A 58 6.90 -15.92 12.76
CA GLN A 58 8.30 -16.11 12.43
C GLN A 58 8.57 -16.13 10.91
N ALA A 59 7.60 -16.56 10.11
CA ALA A 59 7.68 -16.53 8.65
C ALA A 59 7.91 -15.12 8.06
N PHE A 60 7.64 -14.05 8.82
CA PHE A 60 7.83 -12.67 8.39
C PHE A 60 9.17 -12.05 8.83
N TYR A 61 10.01 -12.78 9.60
CA TYR A 61 11.25 -12.18 10.14
C TYR A 61 12.29 -11.87 9.06
N ASP A 62 12.26 -12.61 7.94
CA ASP A 62 13.18 -12.40 6.80
C ASP A 62 12.58 -11.52 5.70
N VAL A 63 11.35 -11.02 5.90
CA VAL A 63 10.68 -10.14 4.93
C VAL A 63 11.31 -8.76 4.98
N LYS A 64 11.84 -8.31 3.84
CA LYS A 64 12.44 -6.98 3.70
C LYS A 64 11.40 -5.89 3.44
N ASN A 65 10.37 -6.21 2.67
CA ASN A 65 9.33 -5.27 2.29
C ASN A 65 7.96 -5.92 2.47
N ALA A 66 6.99 -5.16 2.95
CA ALA A 66 5.61 -5.60 3.08
C ALA A 66 4.65 -4.47 2.68
N VAL A 67 3.56 -4.82 2.05
CA VAL A 67 2.48 -3.90 1.70
C VAL A 67 1.14 -4.51 2.09
N GLY A 68 0.29 -3.70 2.69
CA GLY A 68 -1.08 -4.11 3.00
C GLY A 68 -1.90 -4.28 1.72
N THR A 69 -2.70 -5.34 1.65
CA THR A 69 -3.57 -5.62 0.51
C THR A 69 -5.02 -5.70 0.92
N GLY A 70 -5.92 -5.41 -0.02
CA GLY A 70 -7.36 -5.55 0.22
C GLY A 70 -7.81 -7.01 0.23
N THR A 71 -7.44 -7.78 -0.76
CA THR A 71 -7.76 -9.22 -0.87
C THR A 71 -6.84 -9.89 -1.89
N VAL A 72 -6.67 -11.22 -1.71
CA VAL A 72 -6.01 -12.07 -2.72
C VAL A 72 -7.00 -12.32 -3.86
N ILE A 73 -6.58 -12.04 -5.08
CA ILE A 73 -7.41 -12.14 -6.29
C ILE A 73 -6.95 -13.23 -7.27
N VAL A 74 -5.72 -13.73 -7.14
CA VAL A 74 -5.24 -14.94 -7.83
C VAL A 74 -4.52 -15.81 -6.82
N ARG A 75 -4.82 -17.10 -6.83
CA ARG A 75 -4.15 -18.12 -6.03
C ARG A 75 -3.92 -19.35 -6.88
N ASP A 76 -2.70 -19.88 -6.85
CA ASP A 76 -2.32 -21.08 -7.62
C ASP A 76 -2.71 -20.98 -9.10
N SER A 77 -2.49 -19.81 -9.70
CA SER A 77 -2.82 -19.43 -11.09
C SER A 77 -4.32 -19.29 -11.40
N GLU A 78 -5.20 -19.48 -10.42
CA GLU A 78 -6.65 -19.41 -10.61
C GLU A 78 -7.22 -18.10 -10.02
N PRO A 79 -8.17 -17.45 -10.73
CA PRO A 79 -8.87 -16.29 -10.21
C PRO A 79 -9.70 -16.63 -8.96
N VAL A 80 -9.57 -15.83 -7.91
CA VAL A 80 -10.36 -15.97 -6.68
C VAL A 80 -11.64 -15.13 -6.80
N ASP A 81 -12.78 -15.75 -6.59
CA ASP A 81 -14.12 -15.11 -6.60
C ASP A 81 -14.50 -14.69 -5.16
N ASP A 82 -13.83 -13.67 -4.63
CA ASP A 82 -14.11 -13.14 -3.28
C ASP A 82 -15.29 -12.15 -3.29
N ARG A 83 -16.51 -12.67 -3.23
CA ARG A 83 -17.76 -11.90 -3.22
C ARG A 83 -18.01 -11.15 -1.90
N THR A 84 -17.23 -11.42 -0.88
CA THR A 84 -17.34 -10.74 0.42
C THR A 84 -16.61 -9.40 0.43
N PHE A 85 -15.71 -9.19 -0.54
CA PHE A 85 -14.96 -7.95 -0.63
C PHE A 85 -15.88 -6.77 -1.01
N SER A 86 -15.74 -5.66 -0.29
CA SER A 86 -16.46 -4.43 -0.59
C SER A 86 -16.14 -3.96 -2.03
N HIS A 87 -17.15 -3.44 -2.72
CA HIS A 87 -17.01 -3.03 -4.12
C HIS A 87 -16.70 -4.16 -5.13
N TYR A 88 -16.96 -5.42 -4.75
CA TYR A 88 -16.79 -6.57 -5.65
C TYR A 88 -17.50 -6.39 -7.00
N LEU A 89 -18.77 -5.99 -6.98
CA LEU A 89 -19.61 -5.85 -8.18
C LEU A 89 -19.46 -4.52 -8.92
N SER A 90 -18.82 -3.52 -8.33
CA SER A 90 -18.70 -2.20 -8.95
C SER A 90 -17.40 -2.10 -9.78
N ALA A 91 -17.52 -1.57 -10.99
CA ALA A 91 -16.37 -1.17 -11.77
C ALA A 91 -15.70 0.05 -11.13
N GLN A 92 -14.41 -0.08 -10.82
CA GLN A 92 -13.64 0.92 -10.09
C GLN A 92 -12.24 1.05 -10.71
N PRO A 93 -11.55 2.19 -10.53
CA PRO A 93 -10.10 2.21 -10.68
C PRO A 93 -9.49 1.15 -9.76
N ARG A 94 -8.54 0.37 -10.25
CA ARG A 94 -7.92 -0.71 -9.49
C ARG A 94 -6.41 -0.65 -9.60
N SER A 95 -5.76 -1.05 -8.53
CA SER A 95 -4.33 -1.35 -8.50
C SER A 95 -4.14 -2.77 -8.00
N ALA A 96 -3.23 -3.51 -8.60
CA ALA A 96 -2.91 -4.87 -8.19
C ALA A 96 -1.41 -5.16 -8.33
N VAL A 97 -0.93 -6.05 -7.51
CA VAL A 97 0.40 -6.65 -7.63
C VAL A 97 0.25 -8.15 -7.75
N GLY A 98 1.04 -8.76 -8.61
CA GLY A 98 1.10 -10.21 -8.77
C GLY A 98 2.52 -10.70 -8.99
N ILE A 99 2.70 -12.00 -8.83
CA ILE A 99 3.97 -12.68 -9.08
C ILE A 99 3.71 -13.84 -10.04
N ARG A 100 4.60 -14.01 -11.03
CA ARG A 100 4.61 -15.14 -11.95
C ARG A 100 5.45 -16.28 -11.40
N ALA A 101 5.33 -17.44 -12.02
CA ALA A 101 6.09 -18.64 -11.64
C ALA A 101 7.62 -18.48 -11.74
N ASP A 102 8.10 -17.59 -12.62
CA ASP A 102 9.50 -17.24 -12.76
C ASP A 102 10.01 -16.21 -11.74
N GLY A 103 9.15 -15.77 -10.82
CA GLY A 103 9.45 -14.77 -9.80
C GLY A 103 9.29 -13.32 -10.30
N SER A 104 8.97 -13.08 -11.56
CA SER A 104 8.75 -11.72 -12.06
C SER A 104 7.48 -11.10 -11.48
N LEU A 105 7.56 -9.80 -11.15
CA LEU A 105 6.42 -9.04 -10.63
C LEU A 105 5.58 -8.46 -11.77
N VAL A 106 4.28 -8.46 -11.57
CA VAL A 106 3.30 -7.77 -12.41
C VAL A 106 2.65 -6.68 -11.57
N LEU A 107 2.84 -5.43 -11.96
CA LEU A 107 2.07 -4.31 -11.45
C LEU A 107 0.99 -3.97 -12.45
N TYR A 108 -0.23 -3.84 -11.97
CA TYR A 108 -1.38 -3.56 -12.81
C TYR A 108 -2.18 -2.41 -12.24
N ALA A 109 -2.43 -1.42 -13.06
CA ALA A 109 -3.33 -0.32 -12.73
C ALA A 109 -4.34 -0.16 -13.86
N VAL A 110 -5.57 0.15 -13.51
CA VAL A 110 -6.62 0.51 -14.45
C VAL A 110 -7.33 1.75 -13.95
N ASP A 111 -7.44 2.74 -14.82
CA ASP A 111 -8.22 3.93 -14.57
C ASP A 111 -9.72 3.61 -14.53
N GLY A 112 -10.51 4.48 -13.91
CA GLY A 112 -11.95 4.26 -13.80
C GLY A 112 -12.70 5.48 -13.33
N ARG A 113 -14.03 5.34 -13.17
CA ARG A 113 -14.96 6.43 -12.80
C ARG A 113 -14.95 7.59 -13.79
N GLN A 114 -14.57 7.33 -15.04
CA GLN A 114 -14.49 8.31 -16.12
C GLN A 114 -15.26 7.76 -17.33
N ALA A 115 -16.54 8.03 -17.43
CA ALA A 115 -17.47 7.38 -18.36
C ALA A 115 -17.05 7.43 -19.84
N SER A 116 -16.40 8.50 -20.27
CA SER A 116 -15.92 8.68 -21.66
C SER A 116 -14.52 8.09 -21.91
N TYR A 117 -13.83 7.61 -20.87
CA TYR A 117 -12.46 7.13 -20.96
C TYR A 117 -12.31 5.72 -20.40
N SER A 118 -12.57 5.53 -19.12
CA SER A 118 -12.53 4.23 -18.45
C SER A 118 -13.51 4.17 -17.29
N VAL A 119 -14.32 3.13 -17.24
CA VAL A 119 -15.20 2.87 -16.10
C VAL A 119 -14.50 2.09 -14.99
N GLY A 120 -13.36 1.47 -15.30
CA GLY A 120 -12.63 0.60 -14.40
C GLY A 120 -13.01 -0.86 -14.53
N LEU A 121 -12.60 -1.70 -13.58
CA LEU A 121 -12.86 -3.14 -13.54
C LEU A 121 -13.61 -3.55 -12.27
N LYS A 122 -14.48 -4.56 -12.40
CA LYS A 122 -14.97 -5.34 -11.26
C LYS A 122 -13.84 -6.17 -10.69
N LEU A 123 -13.93 -6.55 -9.42
CA LEU A 123 -12.84 -7.28 -8.76
C LEU A 123 -12.53 -8.62 -9.45
N TYR A 124 -13.54 -9.40 -9.80
CA TYR A 124 -13.34 -10.68 -10.47
C TYR A 124 -12.78 -10.56 -11.90
N ASP A 125 -13.10 -9.47 -12.59
CA ASP A 125 -12.50 -9.20 -13.91
C ASP A 125 -11.02 -8.81 -13.77
N LEU A 126 -10.65 -8.11 -12.72
CA LEU A 126 -9.25 -7.87 -12.36
C LEU A 126 -8.54 -9.21 -12.05
N ALA A 127 -9.16 -10.10 -11.27
CA ALA A 127 -8.63 -11.40 -10.95
C ALA A 127 -8.34 -12.23 -12.22
N LYS A 128 -9.32 -12.33 -13.13
CA LYS A 128 -9.14 -12.98 -14.44
C LYS A 128 -8.02 -12.33 -15.26
N ARG A 129 -7.93 -11.02 -15.23
CA ARG A 129 -6.87 -10.30 -15.95
C ARG A 129 -5.49 -10.62 -15.40
N MET A 130 -5.31 -10.62 -14.08
CA MET A 130 -4.02 -10.95 -13.45
C MET A 130 -3.64 -12.41 -13.72
N ALA A 131 -4.57 -13.35 -13.65
CA ALA A 131 -4.33 -14.75 -14.03
C ALA A 131 -3.91 -14.87 -15.50
N SER A 132 -4.59 -14.15 -16.41
CA SER A 132 -4.25 -14.16 -17.85
C SER A 132 -2.87 -13.55 -18.16
N LEU A 133 -2.34 -12.72 -17.26
CA LEU A 133 -0.97 -12.19 -17.31
C LEU A 133 0.08 -13.17 -16.77
N GLY A 134 -0.33 -14.41 -16.40
CA GLY A 134 0.55 -15.45 -15.92
C GLY A 134 0.88 -15.37 -14.44
N CYS A 135 0.14 -14.58 -13.67
CA CYS A 135 0.35 -14.53 -12.21
C CYS A 135 -0.07 -15.84 -11.56
N VAL A 136 0.79 -16.41 -10.72
CA VAL A 136 0.47 -17.56 -9.85
C VAL A 136 -0.18 -17.09 -8.55
N TYR A 137 0.19 -15.90 -8.08
CA TYR A 137 -0.46 -15.18 -6.98
C TYR A 137 -0.64 -13.72 -7.36
N ALA A 138 -1.76 -13.12 -6.95
CA ALA A 138 -1.98 -11.70 -7.07
C ALA A 138 -2.90 -11.18 -5.97
N ALA A 139 -2.70 -9.92 -5.59
CA ALA A 139 -3.51 -9.23 -4.61
C ALA A 139 -4.00 -7.87 -5.16
N ASN A 140 -5.25 -7.52 -4.79
CA ASN A 140 -5.77 -6.19 -5.03
C ASN A 140 -5.22 -5.24 -3.97
N LEU A 141 -4.66 -4.13 -4.42
CA LEU A 141 -4.19 -3.04 -3.57
C LEU A 141 -5.31 -2.00 -3.35
N ASP A 142 -5.02 -0.92 -2.64
CA ASP A 142 -5.91 0.22 -2.60
C ASP A 142 -6.13 0.77 -4.02
N GLY A 143 -7.37 1.12 -4.30
CA GLY A 143 -7.83 1.52 -5.62
C GLY A 143 -8.61 2.83 -5.59
N GLY A 144 -9.55 2.98 -6.52
CA GLY A 144 -10.36 4.19 -6.61
C GLY A 144 -9.50 5.43 -6.81
N GLY A 145 -9.67 6.43 -5.94
CA GLY A 145 -8.89 7.68 -6.00
C GLY A 145 -7.40 7.51 -5.69
N SER A 146 -7.00 6.38 -5.12
CA SER A 146 -5.58 6.07 -4.79
C SER A 146 -4.84 5.39 -5.94
N THR A 147 -5.54 5.04 -7.04
CA THR A 147 -4.90 4.46 -8.23
C THR A 147 -4.08 5.52 -8.95
N ALA A 148 -2.77 5.51 -8.75
CA ALA A 148 -1.83 6.39 -9.43
C ALA A 148 -0.57 5.59 -9.82
N VAL A 149 -0.04 5.87 -10.99
CA VAL A 149 1.21 5.32 -11.50
C VAL A 149 2.11 6.48 -11.91
N ASN A 150 3.26 6.57 -11.25
CA ASN A 150 4.28 7.55 -11.57
C ASN A 150 5.47 6.84 -12.21
N ALA A 151 5.97 7.39 -13.30
CA ALA A 151 7.14 6.88 -13.98
C ALA A 151 8.09 8.02 -14.35
N SER A 152 9.39 7.76 -14.21
CA SER A 152 10.42 8.60 -14.81
C SER A 152 10.47 8.26 -16.30
N LEU A 153 10.12 9.23 -17.12
CA LEU A 153 10.19 9.08 -18.56
C LEU A 153 11.65 9.27 -19.02
N ARG A 154 12.02 8.57 -20.10
CA ARG A 154 13.38 8.58 -20.61
C ARG A 154 13.88 10.02 -20.85
N GLY A 155 14.97 10.39 -20.17
CA GLY A 155 15.56 11.73 -20.25
C GLY A 155 14.99 12.75 -19.24
N SER A 156 14.20 12.30 -18.27
CA SER A 156 13.72 13.12 -17.16
C SER A 156 14.17 12.54 -15.83
N ASP A 157 14.71 13.38 -14.95
CA ASP A 157 15.04 13.01 -13.57
C ASP A 157 13.81 13.07 -12.65
N MET A 158 12.66 13.50 -13.17
CA MET A 158 11.43 13.62 -12.41
C MET A 158 10.40 12.58 -12.85
N ALA A 159 9.80 11.90 -11.89
CA ALA A 159 8.64 11.04 -12.13
C ALA A 159 7.40 11.89 -12.40
N ALA A 160 6.60 11.48 -13.37
CA ALA A 160 5.31 12.08 -13.68
C ALA A 160 4.20 11.04 -13.66
N THR A 161 2.98 11.46 -13.35
CA THR A 161 1.80 10.61 -13.40
C THR A 161 1.51 10.19 -14.84
N VAL A 162 1.50 8.89 -15.08
CA VAL A 162 1.33 8.31 -16.44
C VAL A 162 -0.05 7.69 -16.67
N ASN A 163 -0.89 7.60 -15.64
CA ASN A 163 -2.30 7.22 -15.76
C ASN A 163 -3.23 8.44 -15.58
N SER A 164 -4.54 8.24 -15.59
CA SER A 164 -5.56 9.28 -15.38
C SER A 164 -6.28 9.07 -14.05
N PRO A 165 -5.81 9.62 -12.92
CA PRO A 165 -6.46 9.48 -11.63
C PRO A 165 -7.90 9.97 -11.64
N SER A 166 -8.82 9.22 -11.03
CA SER A 166 -10.26 9.50 -11.08
C SER A 166 -10.69 10.83 -10.47
N GLY A 167 -9.84 11.40 -9.60
CA GLY A 167 -10.03 12.75 -9.01
C GLY A 167 -9.37 13.87 -9.80
N LYS A 168 -8.82 13.61 -10.99
CA LYS A 168 -8.02 14.52 -11.83
C LYS A 168 -6.69 14.97 -11.22
N VAL A 169 -6.46 14.69 -9.96
CA VAL A 169 -5.22 14.92 -9.23
C VAL A 169 -4.89 13.68 -8.42
N GLU A 170 -3.61 13.47 -8.16
CA GLU A 170 -3.16 12.40 -7.29
C GLU A 170 -3.66 12.62 -5.87
N ARG A 171 -4.16 11.55 -5.29
CA ARG A 171 -4.52 11.52 -3.88
C ARG A 171 -3.30 11.18 -3.04
N ARG A 172 -3.14 11.85 -1.90
CA ARG A 172 -2.14 11.46 -0.90
C ARG A 172 -2.45 10.05 -0.39
N VAL A 173 -1.45 9.20 -0.37
CA VAL A 173 -1.52 7.81 0.09
C VAL A 173 -0.44 7.56 1.15
N SER A 174 -0.67 6.59 2.03
CA SER A 174 0.24 6.28 3.13
C SER A 174 1.48 5.49 2.70
N ASN A 175 1.42 4.80 1.57
CA ASN A 175 2.51 3.97 1.06
C ASN A 175 2.42 3.83 -0.47
N ALA A 176 3.53 3.40 -1.06
CA ALA A 176 3.65 3.10 -2.49
C ALA A 176 4.62 1.95 -2.72
N ILE A 177 4.50 1.27 -3.84
CA ILE A 177 5.51 0.32 -4.32
C ILE A 177 6.43 1.11 -5.26
N ILE A 178 7.73 1.12 -4.96
CA ILE A 178 8.74 1.89 -5.68
C ILE A 178 9.78 0.93 -6.24
N PHE A 179 10.14 1.13 -7.50
CA PHE A 179 11.26 0.47 -8.18
C PHE A 179 12.27 1.54 -8.59
N THR A 180 13.53 1.30 -8.26
CA THR A 180 14.67 2.16 -8.59
C THR A 180 15.72 1.38 -9.36
#